data_3e18265662f007e4666926762786d688
#
_entry.id   3e18265662f007e4666926762786d688
#
_cell.length_a   1.000
_cell.length_b   1.000
_cell.length_c   1.000
_cell.angle_alpha   90.00
_cell.angle_beta   90.00
_cell.angle_gamma   90.00
#
_symmetry.space_group_name_H-M   'P 1'
#
loop_
_entity.id
_entity.type
_entity.pdbx_description
1 polymer ?
#
loop_
_entity_poly.entity_id
_entity_poly.type
_entity_poly.pdbx_seq_one_letter_code
_entity_poly.pdbx_strand_id
1 'polypeptide(L)'
;MKIKRMTASFGGLEGARLELGPGLNVIQAPNEGGKSTWAGFLKAMLYGIDTRDRDRKGYLADKNRYQPWSGAPMEGELVLTWHGRDITLRRGRQGNSPFGAFSAVYTGTEEPVPGLTGDTCGQLLLGVGQEVFERSAFVGQGGSLAVTSVPELERRIAALVSSGEEDVSFSQAEGQLREWLNRRKVNKSVGLIP
;
A
#
# COMPACT_ATOMS: atom_id res chain seq x y z
N MET A 1 -0.72 -13.78 1.39
CA MET A 1 0.01 -13.04 2.46
C MET A 1 -0.69 -13.24 3.80
N LYS A 2 0.05 -13.42 4.92
CA LYS A 2 -0.49 -13.55 6.28
C LYS A 2 0.39 -12.78 7.24
N ILE A 3 -0.16 -11.75 7.89
CA ILE A 3 0.56 -10.94 8.88
C ILE A 3 0.64 -11.70 10.19
N LYS A 4 1.79 -11.72 10.83
CA LYS A 4 2.05 -12.39 12.12
C LYS A 4 2.28 -11.40 13.26
N ARG A 5 3.04 -10.35 12.99
CA ARG A 5 3.44 -9.37 14.00
C ARG A 5 3.64 -7.99 13.39
N MET A 6 3.25 -6.99 14.12
CA MET A 6 3.56 -5.59 13.84
C MET A 6 4.25 -4.97 15.05
N THR A 7 5.32 -4.20 14.84
CA THR A 7 5.98 -3.39 15.87
C THR A 7 6.09 -1.97 15.34
N ALA A 8 5.70 -0.97 16.15
CA ALA A 8 5.54 0.39 15.66
C ALA A 8 5.95 1.45 16.68
N SER A 9 6.74 2.42 16.23
CA SER A 9 6.84 3.78 16.79
C SER A 9 6.17 4.71 15.77
N PHE A 10 4.85 4.98 15.95
CA PHE A 10 4.01 5.59 14.93
C PHE A 10 2.78 6.27 15.55
N GLY A 11 2.65 7.58 15.45
CA GLY A 11 1.62 8.33 16.16
C GLY A 11 1.68 8.11 17.67
N GLY A 12 0.59 7.65 18.27
CA GLY A 12 0.52 7.30 19.69
C GLY A 12 1.09 5.93 20.05
N LEU A 13 1.64 5.18 19.09
CA LEU A 13 2.28 3.89 19.35
C LEU A 13 3.77 4.11 19.61
N GLU A 14 4.26 3.74 20.78
CA GLU A 14 5.66 3.90 21.19
C GLU A 14 6.29 2.52 21.41
N GLY A 15 7.04 2.02 20.40
CA GLY A 15 7.59 0.68 20.42
C GLY A 15 6.54 -0.41 20.61
N ALA A 16 5.28 -0.09 20.31
CA ALA A 16 4.14 -0.97 20.56
C ALA A 16 4.20 -2.20 19.67
N ARG A 17 3.81 -3.35 20.23
CA ARG A 17 3.81 -4.64 19.52
C ARG A 17 2.42 -5.25 19.49
N LEU A 18 2.02 -5.73 18.32
CA LEU A 18 0.77 -6.43 18.09
C LEU A 18 1.04 -7.78 17.42
N GLU A 19 0.65 -8.86 18.08
CA GLU A 19 0.70 -10.22 17.53
C GLU A 19 -0.67 -10.57 16.93
N LEU A 20 -0.63 -11.21 15.76
CA LEU A 20 -1.83 -11.64 15.05
C LEU A 20 -1.83 -13.16 14.88
N GLY A 21 -2.95 -13.78 15.23
CA GLY A 21 -3.19 -15.21 15.03
C GLY A 21 -3.73 -15.55 13.64
N PRO A 22 -3.97 -16.82 13.34
CA PRO A 22 -4.68 -17.23 12.15
C PRO A 22 -6.18 -16.86 12.24
N GLY A 23 -6.77 -16.52 11.10
CA GLY A 23 -8.20 -16.19 11.00
C GLY A 23 -8.54 -14.76 11.44
N LEU A 24 -9.71 -14.59 12.03
CA LEU A 24 -10.21 -13.29 12.49
C LEU A 24 -9.46 -12.82 13.74
N ASN A 25 -8.95 -11.60 13.69
CA ASN A 25 -8.32 -10.94 14.83
C ASN A 25 -9.17 -9.72 15.23
N VAL A 26 -9.58 -9.64 16.48
CA VAL A 26 -10.36 -8.52 17.01
C VAL A 26 -9.48 -7.72 17.96
N ILE A 27 -9.24 -6.45 17.62
CA ILE A 27 -8.45 -5.53 18.44
C ILE A 27 -9.42 -4.62 19.18
N GLN A 28 -9.54 -4.85 20.48
CA GLN A 28 -10.37 -4.03 21.37
C GLN A 28 -9.47 -3.10 22.20
N ALA A 29 -9.77 -1.83 22.18
CA ALA A 29 -9.11 -0.81 22.99
C ALA A 29 -10.06 0.38 23.19
N PRO A 30 -9.90 1.18 24.26
CA PRO A 30 -10.68 2.41 24.47
C PRO A 30 -10.48 3.40 23.33
N ASN A 31 -11.24 4.50 23.34
CA ASN A 31 -10.98 5.61 22.44
C ASN A 31 -9.56 6.12 22.68
N GLU A 32 -8.89 6.54 21.59
CA GLU A 32 -7.48 6.94 21.59
C GLU A 32 -6.47 5.81 21.86
N GLY A 33 -6.92 4.57 22.09
CA GLY A 33 -6.07 3.40 22.31
C GLY A 33 -5.34 2.87 21.07
N GLY A 34 -5.16 3.67 20.03
CA GLY A 34 -4.30 3.35 18.89
C GLY A 34 -4.90 2.43 17.81
N LYS A 35 -6.20 2.04 17.88
CA LYS A 35 -6.83 1.14 16.88
C LYS A 35 -6.68 1.65 15.44
N SER A 36 -7.05 2.91 15.20
CA SER A 36 -6.92 3.53 13.88
C SER A 36 -5.47 3.78 13.49
N THR A 37 -4.60 3.95 14.48
CA THR A 37 -3.16 4.11 14.28
C THR A 37 -2.54 2.81 13.78
N TRP A 38 -2.93 1.65 14.31
CA TRP A 38 -2.51 0.35 13.80
C TRP A 38 -2.94 0.11 12.35
N ALA A 39 -4.17 0.50 12.00
CA ALA A 39 -4.64 0.42 10.62
C ALA A 39 -3.83 1.34 9.69
N GLY A 40 -3.60 2.60 10.08
CA GLY A 40 -2.75 3.54 9.34
C GLY A 40 -1.30 3.06 9.23
N PHE A 41 -0.76 2.47 10.31
CA PHE A 41 0.57 1.87 10.31
C PHE A 41 0.69 0.73 9.29
N LEU A 42 -0.28 -0.19 9.25
CA LEU A 42 -0.27 -1.28 8.26
C LEU A 42 -0.27 -0.74 6.83
N LYS A 43 -1.13 0.26 6.55
CA LYS A 43 -1.14 0.93 5.24
C LYS A 43 0.22 1.55 4.92
N ALA A 44 0.81 2.28 5.86
CA ALA A 44 2.11 2.92 5.69
C ALA A 44 3.26 1.90 5.50
N MET A 45 3.22 0.76 6.19
CA MET A 45 4.19 -0.32 5.99
C MET A 45 4.13 -0.90 4.58
N LEU A 46 2.94 -1.04 4.00
CA LEU A 46 2.75 -1.62 2.67
C LEU A 46 3.06 -0.61 1.55
N TYR A 47 2.56 0.63 1.65
CA TYR A 47 2.59 1.59 0.55
C TYR A 47 3.46 2.84 0.82
N GLY A 48 4.01 2.98 2.03
CA GLY A 48 4.74 4.17 2.43
C GLY A 48 3.83 5.32 2.85
N ILE A 49 4.44 6.51 3.00
CA ILE A 49 3.75 7.76 3.31
C ILE A 49 4.11 8.78 2.24
N ASP A 50 3.12 9.44 1.64
CA ASP A 50 3.35 10.52 0.68
C ASP A 50 3.90 11.76 1.41
N THR A 51 5.18 12.03 1.18
CA THR A 51 5.88 13.18 1.77
C THR A 51 5.55 14.50 1.09
N ARG A 52 4.92 14.48 -0.09
CA ARG A 52 4.50 15.66 -0.85
C ARG A 52 3.16 16.21 -0.36
N ASP A 53 2.34 15.35 0.28
CA ASP A 53 1.07 15.78 0.82
C ASP A 53 1.25 16.86 1.90
N ARG A 54 0.32 17.78 1.97
CA ARG A 54 0.37 18.96 2.82
C ARG A 54 -0.85 19.05 3.71
N ASP A 55 -0.65 19.60 4.91
CA ASP A 55 -1.73 19.92 5.81
C ASP A 55 -2.66 20.98 5.18
N ARG A 56 -3.97 20.82 5.43
CA ARG A 56 -5.03 21.73 4.98
C ARG A 56 -6.01 21.92 6.13
N LYS A 57 -6.89 22.90 6.03
CA LYS A 57 -7.92 23.12 7.05
C LYS A 57 -8.76 21.85 7.22
N GLY A 58 -8.72 21.29 8.43
CA GLY A 58 -9.43 20.06 8.77
C GLY A 58 -8.79 18.75 8.29
N TYR A 59 -7.60 18.81 7.66
CA TYR A 59 -6.85 17.66 7.19
C TYR A 59 -5.38 17.76 7.57
N LEU A 60 -4.87 16.74 8.24
CA LEU A 60 -3.46 16.61 8.60
C LEU A 60 -2.84 15.51 7.73
N ALA A 61 -1.78 15.85 6.99
CA ALA A 61 -1.05 14.91 6.14
C ALA A 61 -0.48 13.76 6.98
N ASP A 62 -0.48 12.54 6.46
CA ASP A 62 -0.10 11.34 7.19
C ASP A 62 1.31 11.43 7.80
N LYS A 63 2.25 12.09 7.13
CA LYS A 63 3.61 12.34 7.64
C LYS A 63 3.64 13.15 8.95
N ASN A 64 2.67 14.04 9.17
CA ASN A 64 2.53 14.87 10.37
C ASN A 64 1.57 14.21 11.37
N ARG A 65 0.48 13.62 10.86
CA ARG A 65 -0.54 12.93 11.66
C ARG A 65 0.02 11.78 12.47
N TYR A 66 0.95 11.02 11.89
CA TYR A 66 1.52 9.83 12.52
C TYR A 66 2.92 10.06 13.10
N GLN A 67 3.34 11.30 13.28
CA GLN A 67 4.57 11.58 13.99
C GLN A 67 4.47 11.05 15.42
N PRO A 68 5.46 10.27 15.91
CA PRO A 68 5.45 9.78 17.28
C PRO A 68 5.35 10.92 18.29
N TRP A 69 4.45 10.80 19.25
CA TRP A 69 4.19 11.86 20.23
C TRP A 69 5.37 12.10 21.15
N SER A 70 6.20 11.09 21.36
CA SER A 70 7.48 11.19 22.08
C SER A 70 8.56 12.02 21.38
N GLY A 71 8.36 12.35 20.09
CA GLY A 71 9.40 12.97 19.26
C GLY A 71 10.44 11.95 18.71
N ALA A 72 10.29 10.66 19.02
CA ALA A 72 11.14 9.60 18.47
C ALA A 72 10.99 9.53 16.94
N PRO A 73 11.96 8.95 16.22
CA PRO A 73 11.81 8.67 14.80
C PRO A 73 10.62 7.75 14.53
N MET A 74 9.90 8.03 13.44
CA MET A 74 8.87 7.13 12.94
C MET A 74 9.53 5.88 12.38
N GLU A 75 9.18 4.70 12.91
CA GLU A 75 9.76 3.44 12.48
C GLU A 75 8.78 2.27 12.68
N GLY A 76 9.02 1.19 11.96
CA GLY A 76 8.19 0.02 12.07
C GLY A 76 8.76 -1.25 11.50
N GLU A 77 8.27 -2.36 12.04
CA GLU A 77 8.55 -3.71 11.58
C GLU A 77 7.24 -4.47 11.35
N LEU A 78 7.16 -5.19 10.24
CA LEU A 78 6.05 -6.05 9.89
C LEU A 78 6.59 -7.45 9.55
N VAL A 79 6.23 -8.46 10.33
CA VAL A 79 6.54 -9.86 10.05
C VAL A 79 5.33 -10.54 9.45
N LEU A 80 5.52 -11.16 8.30
CA LEU A 80 4.45 -11.82 7.57
C LEU A 80 4.93 -13.07 6.83
N THR A 81 4.00 -13.97 6.49
CA THR A 81 4.26 -15.09 5.58
C THR A 81 3.83 -14.71 4.16
N TRP A 82 4.74 -14.88 3.20
CA TRP A 82 4.52 -14.66 1.77
C TRP A 82 5.18 -15.80 0.98
N HIS A 83 4.43 -16.41 0.04
CA HIS A 83 4.86 -17.59 -0.71
C HIS A 83 5.45 -18.72 0.17
N GLY A 84 4.82 -18.96 1.34
CA GLY A 84 5.23 -20.02 2.26
C GLY A 84 6.48 -19.72 3.10
N ARG A 85 7.14 -18.57 2.91
CA ARG A 85 8.30 -18.12 3.70
C ARG A 85 7.95 -16.92 4.57
N ASP A 86 8.55 -16.85 5.73
CA ASP A 86 8.41 -15.67 6.59
C ASP A 86 9.38 -14.58 6.16
N ILE A 87 8.87 -13.38 6.04
CA ILE A 87 9.64 -12.18 5.70
C ILE A 87 9.42 -11.08 6.73
N THR A 88 10.43 -10.27 6.92
CA THR A 88 10.42 -9.10 7.80
C THR A 88 10.61 -7.85 6.96
N LEU A 89 9.63 -6.98 6.96
CA LEU A 89 9.69 -5.65 6.38
C LEU A 89 10.04 -4.65 7.47
N ARG A 90 10.91 -3.70 7.18
CA ARG A 90 11.23 -2.57 8.06
C ARG A 90 11.12 -1.28 7.30
N ARG A 91 10.55 -0.27 7.96
CA ARG A 91 10.56 1.11 7.50
C ARG A 91 11.03 2.04 8.61
N GLY A 92 11.67 3.11 8.22
CA GLY A 92 12.15 4.11 9.14
C GLY A 92 12.52 5.41 8.42
N ARG A 93 13.15 6.32 9.14
CA ARG A 93 13.55 7.62 8.60
C ARG A 93 14.69 7.47 7.58
N GLN A 94 14.58 8.19 6.47
CA GLN A 94 15.64 8.36 5.48
C GLN A 94 15.74 9.84 5.09
N GLY A 95 16.78 10.51 5.53
CA GLY A 95 16.93 11.96 5.32
C GLY A 95 15.73 12.74 5.87
N ASN A 96 15.06 13.48 5.00
CA ASN A 96 13.86 14.24 5.34
C ASN A 96 12.55 13.45 5.23
N SER A 97 12.60 12.21 4.72
CA SER A 97 11.43 11.35 4.66
C SER A 97 11.27 10.60 5.98
N PRO A 98 10.19 10.82 6.73
CA PRO A 98 10.03 10.21 8.05
C PRO A 98 9.89 8.68 8.00
N PHE A 99 9.47 8.11 6.86
CA PHE A 99 9.22 6.68 6.69
C PHE A 99 9.76 6.16 5.35
N GLY A 100 10.84 6.79 4.84
CA GLY A 100 11.39 6.53 3.51
C GLY A 100 12.37 5.38 3.43
N ALA A 101 13.10 5.06 4.51
CA ALA A 101 13.96 3.88 4.55
C ALA A 101 13.10 2.63 4.46
N PHE A 102 13.54 1.65 3.64
CA PHE A 102 12.85 0.37 3.48
C PHE A 102 13.85 -0.77 3.39
N SER A 103 13.55 -1.86 4.09
CA SER A 103 14.22 -3.14 3.88
C SER A 103 13.23 -4.30 3.98
N ALA A 104 13.48 -5.34 3.21
CA ALA A 104 12.72 -6.60 3.22
C ALA A 104 13.71 -7.75 3.24
N VAL A 105 13.68 -8.57 4.29
CA VAL A 105 14.56 -9.72 4.44
C VAL A 105 13.76 -10.96 4.81
N TYR A 106 14.29 -12.13 4.52
CA TYR A 106 13.73 -13.36 5.06
C TYR A 106 13.94 -13.39 6.57
N THR A 107 12.88 -13.68 7.32
CA THR A 107 12.88 -13.58 8.79
C THR A 107 13.97 -14.48 9.41
N GLY A 108 14.78 -13.87 10.28
CA GLY A 108 15.90 -14.54 10.91
C GLY A 108 17.19 -14.61 10.08
N THR A 109 17.21 -13.95 8.93
CA THR A 109 18.39 -13.84 8.06
C THR A 109 18.64 -12.39 7.65
N GLU A 110 19.81 -12.12 7.06
CA GLU A 110 20.11 -10.84 6.39
C GLU A 110 19.86 -10.91 4.87
N GLU A 111 19.32 -12.05 4.37
CA GLU A 111 19.08 -12.26 2.95
C GLU A 111 17.91 -11.38 2.48
N PRO A 112 18.13 -10.47 1.52
CA PRO A 112 17.06 -9.61 1.02
C PRO A 112 16.02 -10.39 0.22
N VAL A 113 14.77 -9.99 0.31
CA VAL A 113 13.68 -10.55 -0.53
C VAL A 113 13.74 -9.89 -1.89
N PRO A 114 13.99 -10.64 -2.98
CA PRO A 114 14.12 -10.06 -4.32
C PRO A 114 12.85 -9.33 -4.76
N GLY A 115 13.01 -8.19 -5.42
CA GLY A 115 11.92 -7.42 -6.02
C GLY A 115 11.09 -6.57 -5.06
N LEU A 116 11.16 -6.79 -3.75
CA LEU A 116 10.46 -5.94 -2.78
C LEU A 116 11.25 -4.65 -2.52
N THR A 117 10.67 -3.54 -2.94
CA THR A 117 11.19 -2.18 -2.68
C THR A 117 10.17 -1.37 -1.90
N GLY A 118 10.57 -0.20 -1.41
CA GLY A 118 9.65 0.69 -0.69
C GLY A 118 8.40 1.08 -1.49
N ASP A 119 8.53 1.21 -2.81
CA ASP A 119 7.47 1.65 -3.70
C ASP A 119 6.60 0.48 -4.22
N THR A 120 7.19 -0.69 -4.38
CA THR A 120 6.50 -1.86 -4.97
C THR A 120 5.91 -2.82 -3.95
N CYS A 121 6.29 -2.68 -2.69
CA CYS A 121 6.01 -3.64 -1.62
C CYS A 121 4.52 -4.01 -1.52
N GLY A 122 3.63 -3.03 -1.36
CA GLY A 122 2.19 -3.28 -1.22
C GLY A 122 1.60 -3.94 -2.46
N GLN A 123 1.98 -3.45 -3.64
CA GLN A 123 1.48 -4.00 -4.90
C GLN A 123 1.92 -5.44 -5.14
N LEU A 124 3.17 -5.78 -4.84
CA LEU A 124 3.68 -7.16 -5.01
C LEU A 124 3.10 -8.12 -3.97
N LEU A 125 2.95 -7.68 -2.72
CA LEU A 125 2.41 -8.52 -1.65
C LEU A 125 0.91 -8.79 -1.77
N LEU A 126 0.14 -7.83 -2.30
CA LEU A 126 -1.33 -7.88 -2.35
C LEU A 126 -1.89 -8.02 -3.76
N GLY A 127 -1.08 -7.81 -4.81
CA GLY A 127 -1.54 -7.79 -6.19
C GLY A 127 -2.33 -6.53 -6.58
N VAL A 128 -2.44 -5.54 -5.69
CA VAL A 128 -3.24 -4.33 -5.91
C VAL A 128 -2.47 -3.07 -5.52
N GLY A 129 -2.72 -1.96 -6.22
CA GLY A 129 -2.20 -0.65 -5.85
C GLY A 129 -2.88 -0.09 -4.60
N GLN A 130 -2.27 0.96 -4.02
CA GLN A 130 -2.75 1.60 -2.79
C GLN A 130 -4.22 2.04 -2.89
N GLU A 131 -4.59 2.67 -4.00
CA GLU A 131 -5.94 3.20 -4.20
C GLU A 131 -7.01 2.08 -4.20
N VAL A 132 -6.72 0.96 -4.85
CA VAL A 132 -7.60 -0.22 -4.84
C VAL A 132 -7.67 -0.83 -3.43
N PHE A 133 -6.52 -0.96 -2.75
CA PHE A 133 -6.47 -1.46 -1.38
C PHE A 133 -7.33 -0.62 -0.43
N GLU A 134 -7.23 0.70 -0.48
CA GLU A 134 -7.99 1.62 0.38
C GLU A 134 -9.51 1.57 0.12
N ARG A 135 -9.94 1.12 -1.06
CA ARG A 135 -11.35 1.04 -1.44
C ARG A 135 -11.97 -0.36 -1.31
N SER A 136 -11.14 -1.40 -1.27
CA SER A 136 -11.63 -2.79 -1.24
C SER A 136 -11.33 -3.52 0.05
N ALA A 137 -10.10 -3.44 0.54
CA ALA A 137 -9.61 -4.24 1.67
C ALA A 137 -9.41 -3.41 2.95
N PHE A 138 -9.29 -2.08 2.84
CA PHE A 138 -9.05 -1.18 3.97
C PHE A 138 -10.29 -0.34 4.25
N VAL A 139 -11.06 -0.74 5.27
CA VAL A 139 -12.26 0.02 5.69
C VAL A 139 -11.86 0.95 6.83
N GLY A 140 -11.60 2.22 6.51
CA GLY A 140 -11.33 3.27 7.49
C GLY A 140 -12.60 3.80 8.16
N GLN A 141 -12.42 4.52 9.25
CA GLN A 141 -13.53 5.18 9.95
C GLN A 141 -14.18 6.22 9.03
N GLY A 142 -15.47 6.08 8.75
CA GLY A 142 -16.23 6.95 7.84
C GLY A 142 -15.97 6.72 6.34
N GLY A 143 -15.03 5.87 5.97
CA GLY A 143 -14.68 5.61 4.55
C GLY A 143 -15.74 4.87 3.76
N SER A 144 -16.63 4.12 4.43
CA SER A 144 -17.73 3.39 3.78
C SER A 144 -18.86 4.29 3.25
N LEU A 145 -18.87 5.56 3.64
CA LEU A 145 -19.89 6.53 3.19
C LEU A 145 -19.47 7.34 1.95
N ALA A 146 -18.19 7.36 1.62
CA ALA A 146 -17.68 8.07 0.45
C ALA A 146 -17.44 7.09 -0.70
N VAL A 147 -18.50 6.77 -1.43
CA VAL A 147 -18.37 6.03 -2.71
C VAL A 147 -17.86 7.01 -3.76
N THR A 148 -16.54 7.13 -3.86
CA THR A 148 -15.90 7.83 -4.99
C THR A 148 -15.43 6.80 -6.00
N SER A 149 -15.62 7.08 -7.29
CA SER A 149 -15.18 6.19 -8.36
C SER A 149 -13.66 6.03 -8.34
N VAL A 150 -13.21 4.81 -8.51
CA VAL A 150 -11.79 4.45 -8.66
C VAL A 150 -11.66 3.74 -10.00
N PRO A 151 -11.16 4.43 -11.03
CA PRO A 151 -11.10 3.87 -12.39
C PRO A 151 -10.39 2.51 -12.48
N GLU A 152 -9.37 2.30 -11.67
CA GLU A 152 -8.69 1.00 -11.59
C GLU A 152 -9.58 -0.11 -11.02
N LEU A 153 -10.32 0.16 -9.94
CA LEU A 153 -11.24 -0.80 -9.34
C LEU A 153 -12.41 -1.12 -10.29
N GLU A 154 -12.99 -0.10 -10.91
CA GLU A 154 -14.06 -0.26 -11.90
C GLU A 154 -13.60 -1.09 -13.08
N ARG A 155 -12.39 -0.87 -13.58
CA ARG A 155 -11.80 -1.65 -14.67
C ARG A 155 -11.59 -3.11 -14.29
N ARG A 156 -11.10 -3.41 -13.07
CA ARG A 156 -10.93 -4.77 -12.57
C ARG A 156 -12.26 -5.49 -12.41
N ILE A 157 -13.27 -4.82 -11.86
CA ILE A 157 -14.64 -5.36 -11.77
C ILE A 157 -15.20 -5.65 -13.17
N ALA A 158 -15.04 -4.72 -14.10
CA ALA A 158 -15.49 -4.91 -15.48
C ALA A 158 -14.77 -6.08 -16.18
N ALA A 159 -13.47 -6.26 -15.93
CA ALA A 159 -12.71 -7.40 -16.44
C ALA A 159 -13.24 -8.73 -15.89
N LEU A 160 -13.45 -8.82 -14.58
CA LEU A 160 -14.02 -10.02 -13.94
C LEU A 160 -15.42 -10.35 -14.48
N VAL A 161 -16.25 -9.35 -14.69
CA VAL A 161 -17.62 -9.54 -15.22
C VAL A 161 -17.60 -10.00 -16.69
N SER A 162 -16.64 -9.50 -17.48
CA SER A 162 -16.60 -9.76 -18.92
C SER A 162 -15.86 -11.05 -19.30
N SER A 163 -14.79 -11.40 -18.59
CA SER A 163 -13.90 -12.51 -18.91
C SER A 163 -13.84 -13.60 -17.85
N GLY A 164 -14.31 -13.33 -16.63
CA GLY A 164 -14.13 -14.21 -15.47
C GLY A 164 -12.68 -14.23 -14.91
N GLU A 165 -11.77 -13.49 -15.53
CA GLU A 165 -10.37 -13.39 -15.13
C GLU A 165 -9.95 -11.93 -14.92
N GLU A 166 -9.28 -11.66 -13.83
CA GLU A 166 -8.86 -10.29 -13.44
C GLU A 166 -7.78 -9.73 -14.39
N ASP A 167 -6.92 -10.60 -14.91
CA ASP A 167 -5.76 -10.22 -15.74
C ASP A 167 -6.09 -10.09 -17.24
N VAL A 168 -7.23 -10.55 -17.70
CA VAL A 168 -7.67 -10.48 -19.10
C VAL A 168 -8.70 -9.39 -19.27
N SER A 169 -8.28 -8.21 -19.64
CA SER A 169 -9.16 -7.04 -19.82
C SER A 169 -9.21 -6.62 -21.29
N PHE A 170 -10.43 -6.53 -21.84
CA PHE A 170 -10.70 -5.91 -23.15
C PHE A 170 -10.07 -4.50 -23.24
N SER A 171 -10.13 -3.72 -22.16
CA SER A 171 -9.54 -2.38 -22.11
C SER A 171 -8.02 -2.37 -22.19
N GLN A 172 -7.34 -3.42 -21.69
CA GLN A 172 -5.88 -3.54 -21.88
C GLN A 172 -5.54 -3.89 -23.33
N ALA A 173 -6.28 -4.82 -23.91
CA ALA A 173 -6.12 -5.18 -25.34
C ALA A 173 -6.39 -3.97 -26.24
N GLU A 174 -7.48 -3.23 -25.98
CA GLU A 174 -7.78 -1.98 -26.70
C GLU A 174 -6.71 -0.92 -26.52
N GLY A 175 -6.20 -0.74 -25.31
CA GLY A 175 -5.11 0.19 -25.02
C GLY A 175 -3.83 -0.14 -25.78
N GLN A 176 -3.42 -1.41 -25.80
CA GLN A 176 -2.28 -1.89 -26.57
C GLN A 176 -2.48 -1.72 -28.08
N LEU A 177 -3.66 -2.02 -28.58
CA LEU A 177 -4.00 -1.82 -29.99
C LEU A 177 -3.99 -0.35 -30.39
N ARG A 178 -4.51 0.55 -29.55
CA ARG A 178 -4.46 2.00 -29.77
C ARG A 178 -3.03 2.54 -29.74
N GLU A 179 -2.21 2.07 -28.80
CA GLU A 179 -0.79 2.45 -28.76
C GLU A 179 -0.05 1.96 -30.01
N TRP A 180 -0.33 0.74 -30.44
CA TRP A 180 0.24 0.16 -31.66
C TRP A 180 -0.19 0.92 -32.92
N LEU A 181 -1.48 1.30 -32.99
CA LEU A 181 -2.01 2.14 -34.05
C LEU A 181 -1.33 3.53 -34.07
N ASN A 182 -1.19 4.16 -32.90
CA ASN A 182 -0.57 5.48 -32.80
C ASN A 182 0.92 5.47 -33.18
N ARG A 183 1.64 4.41 -32.86
CA ARG A 183 3.04 4.23 -33.31
C ARG A 183 3.18 4.09 -34.84
N ARG A 184 2.15 3.62 -35.50
CA ARG A 184 2.14 3.39 -36.96
C ARG A 184 1.45 4.50 -37.75
N LYS A 185 0.75 5.39 -37.09
CA LYS A 185 0.02 6.49 -37.72
C LYS A 185 0.98 7.57 -38.17
N VAL A 186 0.95 7.94 -39.43
CA VAL A 186 1.74 9.07 -39.96
C VAL A 186 1.06 10.37 -39.53
N ASN A 187 1.68 11.11 -38.63
CA ASN A 187 1.36 12.51 -38.40
C ASN A 187 2.38 13.38 -39.15
N LYS A 188 2.01 13.79 -40.33
CA LYS A 188 2.70 14.79 -41.21
C LYS A 188 4.19 14.60 -41.51
N SER A 189 4.96 13.83 -40.78
CA SER A 189 6.38 13.57 -41.11
C SER A 189 6.98 12.35 -40.43
N VAL A 190 6.28 11.68 -39.52
CA VAL A 190 6.79 10.51 -38.82
C VAL A 190 5.69 9.44 -38.67
N GLY A 191 5.88 8.29 -39.27
CA GLY A 191 5.00 7.14 -39.18
C GLY A 191 5.22 6.15 -40.32
N LEU A 192 4.74 4.93 -40.16
CA LEU A 192 4.97 3.81 -41.06
C LEU A 192 3.80 3.53 -42.02
N ILE A 193 2.64 4.20 -41.84
CA ILE A 193 1.44 4.05 -42.65
C ILE A 193 0.86 5.44 -42.94
N PRO A 194 0.53 5.79 -44.21
CA PRO A 194 -0.07 7.06 -44.59
C PRO A 194 -1.49 7.23 -44.03
#